data_6d54881ddc0bf918318259a6344f68d7
#
_entry.id   6d54881ddc0bf918318259a6344f68d7
#
_cell.length_a   1.000
_cell.length_b   1.000
_cell.length_c   1.000
_cell.angle_alpha   90.00
_cell.angle_beta   90.00
_cell.angle_gamma   90.00
#
_symmetry.space_group_name_H-M   'P 1'
#
loop_
_entity.id
_entity.type
_entity.pdbx_description
1 polymer ?
#
loop_
_entity_poly.entity_id
_entity_poly.type
_entity_poly.pdbx_seq_one_letter_code
_entity_poly.pdbx_strand_id
1 'polypeptide(L)' 'MLSSGQLLADRYKLTSRIAVGGMGEVWQASDTRLDRTVAVKILKAELSGDAEFLHRFRT' A
#
# COMPACT_ATOMS: atom_id res chain seq x y z
N MET A 1 -2.14 -11.41 3.12
CA MET A 1 -2.77 -10.89 1.92
C MET A 1 -3.44 -9.55 2.19
N LEU A 2 -3.27 -8.60 1.30
CA LEU A 2 -3.81 -7.27 1.51
C LEU A 2 -5.30 -7.22 1.20
N SER A 3 -6.00 -6.42 1.94
CA SER A 3 -7.45 -6.26 1.73
C SER A 3 -7.88 -4.86 2.13
N SER A 4 -9.04 -4.47 1.60
CA SER A 4 -9.64 -3.18 1.93
C SER A 4 -9.87 -3.08 3.43
N GLY A 5 -9.58 -1.92 3.97
CA GLY A 5 -9.74 -1.68 5.40
C GLY A 5 -8.50 -2.01 6.20
N GLN A 6 -7.53 -2.66 5.60
CA GLN A 6 -6.30 -2.99 6.30
C GLN A 6 -5.48 -1.73 6.54
N LEU A 7 -4.88 -1.65 7.72
CA LEU A 7 -4.08 -0.49 8.09
C LEU A 7 -2.60 -0.85 7.97
N LEU A 8 -1.87 -0.10 7.16
CA LEU A 8 -0.44 -0.32 6.96
C LEU A 8 0.35 0.75 7.71
N ALA A 9 1.43 0.31 8.34
CA ALA A 9 2.31 1.22 9.07
C ALA A 9 1.54 2.05 10.08
N ASP A 10 0.42 1.50 10.56
CA ASP A 10 -0.42 2.17 11.55
C ASP A 10 -0.85 3.55 11.07
N ARG A 11 -0.95 3.74 9.77
CA ARG A 11 -1.23 5.05 9.22
C ARG A 11 -2.09 5.01 7.96
N TYR A 12 -1.81 4.09 7.02
CA TYR A 12 -2.45 4.10 5.71
C TYR A 12 -3.53 3.03 5.66
N LYS A 13 -4.77 3.48 5.59
CA LYS A 13 -5.90 2.56 5.52
C LYS A 13 -6.21 2.28 4.05
N LEU A 14 -6.02 1.04 3.64
CA LEU A 14 -6.25 0.64 2.25
C LEU A 14 -7.73 0.74 1.92
N THR A 15 -8.05 1.36 0.79
CA THR A 15 -9.44 1.51 0.38
C THR A 15 -9.77 0.67 -0.84
N SER A 16 -8.92 0.70 -1.87
CA SER A 16 -9.17 -0.13 -3.04
C SER A 16 -7.86 -0.44 -3.74
N ARG A 17 -7.82 -1.63 -4.36
CA ARG A 17 -6.64 -2.02 -5.13
C ARG A 17 -6.76 -1.42 -6.52
N ILE A 18 -5.72 -0.69 -6.93
CA ILE A 18 -5.70 -0.02 -8.21
C ILE A 18 -5.08 -0.93 -9.28
N ALA A 19 -3.98 -1.59 -8.93
CA ALA A 19 -3.27 -2.41 -9.88
C ALA A 19 -2.54 -3.52 -9.16
N VAL A 20 -2.31 -4.62 -9.86
CA VAL A 20 -1.54 -5.74 -9.33
C VAL A 20 -0.66 -6.26 -10.45
N GLY A 21 0.55 -6.64 -10.10
CA GLY A 21 1.49 -7.18 -11.06
C GLY A 21 2.51 -8.06 -10.37
N GLY A 22 3.45 -8.57 -11.15
CA GLY A 22 4.48 -9.46 -10.61
C GLY A 22 5.37 -8.80 -9.58
N MET A 23 5.50 -7.50 -9.63
CA MET A 23 6.37 -6.76 -8.71
C MET A 23 5.65 -6.29 -7.47
N GLY A 24 4.34 -6.45 -7.39
CA GLY A 24 3.60 -6.01 -6.22
C GLY A 24 2.26 -5.42 -6.58
N GLU A 25 1.76 -4.57 -5.70
CA GLU A 25 0.42 -4.01 -5.86
C GLU A 25 0.44 -2.52 -5.62
N VAL A 26 -0.51 -1.83 -6.25
CA VAL A 26 -0.74 -0.41 -5.98
C VAL A 26 -2.14 -0.29 -5.40
N TRP A 27 -2.25 0.39 -4.28
CA TRP A 27 -3.51 0.58 -3.60
C TRP A 27 -3.81 2.05 -3.40
N GLN A 28 -5.06 2.39 -3.48
CA GLN A 28 -5.53 3.67 -3.00
C GLN A 28 -5.72 3.54 -1.49
N ALA A 29 -5.27 4.53 -0.75
CA ALA A 29 -5.35 4.47 0.69
C ALA A 29 -5.66 5.85 1.25
N SER A 30 -6.15 5.85 2.47
CA SER A 30 -6.37 7.07 3.22
C SER A 30 -5.22 7.24 4.20
N ASP A 31 -4.54 8.38 4.10
CA ASP A 31 -3.51 8.72 5.07
C ASP A 31 -4.21 9.26 6.30
N THR A 32 -4.27 8.44 7.35
CA THR A 32 -5.06 8.80 8.52
C THR A 32 -4.45 9.92 9.35
N ARG A 33 -3.18 10.22 9.12
CA ARG A 33 -2.54 11.33 9.83
C ARG A 33 -2.77 12.66 9.14
N LEU A 34 -2.68 12.66 7.80
CA LEU A 34 -2.82 13.88 7.03
C LEU A 34 -4.21 14.04 6.46
N ASP A 35 -5.06 13.05 6.65
CA ASP A 35 -6.46 13.08 6.21
C ASP A 35 -6.57 13.39 4.72
N ARG A 36 -5.83 12.62 3.92
CA ARG A 36 -5.87 12.77 2.48
C ARG A 36 -5.69 11.43 1.80
N THR A 37 -6.12 11.36 0.55
CA THR A 37 -5.98 10.15 -0.24
C THR A 37 -4.59 10.08 -0.85
N VAL A 38 -3.99 8.90 -0.80
CA VAL A 38 -2.67 8.68 -1.37
C VAL A 38 -2.67 7.38 -2.13
N ALA A 39 -1.70 7.21 -3.01
CA ALA A 39 -1.45 5.93 -3.65
C ALA A 39 -0.28 5.27 -2.93
N VAL A 40 -0.44 3.99 -2.64
CA VAL A 40 0.57 3.22 -1.92
C VAL A 40 1.00 2.08 -2.81
N LYS A 41 2.29 2.01 -3.08
CA LYS A 41 2.85 0.92 -3.86
C LYS A 41 3.52 -0.04 -2.90
N ILE A 42 3.07 -1.29 -2.94
CA ILE A 42 3.59 -2.33 -2.06
C ILE A 42 4.33 -3.34 -2.90
N LEU A 43 5.63 -3.41 -2.72
CA LEU A 43 6.47 -4.29 -3.51
C LEU A 43 6.51 -5.67 -2.88
N LYS A 44 6.48 -6.69 -3.73
CA LYS A 44 6.64 -8.04 -3.24
C LYS A 44 8.06 -8.24 -2.76
N ALA A 45 8.18 -8.96 -1.67
CA ALA A 45 9.47 -9.20 -1.06
C ALA A 45 10.03 -10.58 -1.39
N GLU A 46 9.43 -11.28 -2.34
CA GLU A 46 9.82 -12.66 -2.56
C GLU A 46 11.27 -12.80 -3.00
N LEU A 47 11.81 -11.79 -3.67
CA LEU A 47 13.21 -11.85 -4.10
C LEU A 47 14.17 -11.47 -3.00
N SER A 48 13.73 -10.69 -2.05
CA SER A 48 14.57 -10.28 -0.95
C SER A 48 14.32 -11.08 0.32
N GLY A 49 13.35 -11.94 0.25
CA GLY A 49 13.11 -12.91 1.31
C GLY A 49 12.06 -12.49 2.30
N ASP A 50 12.08 -11.32 2.81
CA ASP A 50 11.18 -11.02 3.91
C ASP A 50 10.79 -9.56 4.05
N ALA A 51 11.22 -8.70 3.17
CA ALA A 51 10.93 -7.29 3.30
C ALA A 51 9.88 -6.86 2.30
N GLU A 52 8.95 -6.08 2.76
CA GLU A 52 8.02 -5.40 1.89
C GLU A 52 8.35 -3.92 1.92
N PHE A 53 8.41 -3.32 0.75
CA PHE A 53 8.68 -1.89 0.66
C PHE A 53 7.39 -1.16 0.38
N LEU A 54 7.17 -0.13 1.17
CA LEU A 54 5.98 0.69 1.06
C LEU A 54 6.40 2.04 0.48
N HIS A 55 5.88 2.34 -0.69
CA HIS A 55 6.11 3.63 -1.31
C HIS A 55 4.81 4.40 -1.33
N ARG A 56 4.85 5.60 -0.82
CA ARG A 56 3.68 6.45 -0.74
C ARG A 56 3.75 7.54 -1.78
N PHE A 57 2.66 7.70 -2.51
CA PHE A 57 2.54 8.76 -3.50
C PHE A 57 1.35 9.63 -3.15
N ARG A 58 1.55 10.90 -3.13
CA ARG A 58 0.47 11.84 -2.86
C ARG A 58 -0.29 12.12 -4.15
N THR A 59 -1.61 12.18 -4.02
CA THR A 59 -2.46 12.47 -5.17
C THR A 59 -2.92 13.92 -5.20
#